data_4688558aea16e0ebd73e815cf9e24025
#
_entry.id   4688558aea16e0ebd73e815cf9e24025
#
_cell.length_a   1.000
_cell.length_b   1.000
_cell.length_c   1.000
_cell.angle_alpha   90.00
_cell.angle_beta   90.00
_cell.angle_gamma   90.00
#
_symmetry.space_group_name_H-M   'P 1'
#
loop_
_entity.id
_entity.type
_entity.pdbx_description
1 polymer ?
#
loop_
_entity_poly.entity_id
_entity_poly.type
_entity_poly.pdbx_seq_one_letter_code
_entity_poly.pdbx_strand_id
1 'polypeptide(L)'
;CIRDSEDAGWLRSEAGEKMDTLLARFPEIDVVYAQNDRMAAGAYDVAERQGRAEEMRFIGTDALPGEGYGVEQVLNGQLDATFIYPTGGDRVIQMAMDILNKRDFPRETILSTSVVDATNAQIMQMQTSHIATLDEKIETMNGKMSQFLDRYATQQVILYGSLLVLLLVIGLLVAVYLSLRTKNRLNRELSRQKEKLEEQKQQLTQQKELLIQQLSLIHISEP
;
A
#
# COMPACT_ATOMS: atom_id res chain seq x y z
N CYS A 1 -50.92 -2.97 27.66
CA CYS A 1 -49.58 -3.27 27.25
C CYS A 1 -48.61 -2.67 28.27
N ILE A 2 -47.86 -3.51 28.98
CA ILE A 2 -46.80 -3.05 29.89
C ILE A 2 -45.55 -2.91 29.03
N ARG A 3 -44.96 -1.73 29.05
CA ARG A 3 -43.68 -1.48 28.39
C ARG A 3 -42.66 -1.14 29.45
N ASP A 4 -41.63 -1.94 29.58
CA ASP A 4 -40.51 -1.70 30.47
C ASP A 4 -39.20 -1.73 29.67
N SER A 5 -38.15 -1.12 30.15
CA SER A 5 -36.83 -1.08 29.49
C SER A 5 -35.73 -1.04 30.54
N GLU A 6 -34.66 -1.79 30.26
CA GLU A 6 -33.47 -1.86 31.09
C GLU A 6 -32.24 -1.47 30.23
N ASP A 7 -31.27 -0.83 30.88
CA ASP A 7 -30.00 -0.53 30.22
C ASP A 7 -29.02 -1.71 30.43
N ALA A 8 -28.51 -2.25 29.34
CA ALA A 8 -27.58 -3.38 29.30
C ALA A 8 -26.20 -3.00 28.71
N GLY A 9 -25.83 -1.71 28.70
CA GLY A 9 -24.48 -1.25 28.36
C GLY A 9 -23.95 -1.75 27.01
N TRP A 10 -24.84 -2.12 26.07
CA TRP A 10 -24.52 -2.71 24.77
C TRP A 10 -23.85 -4.10 24.82
N LEU A 11 -23.85 -4.75 25.99
CA LEU A 11 -23.17 -6.02 26.23
C LEU A 11 -24.14 -7.20 26.30
N ARG A 12 -23.76 -8.34 25.68
CA ARG A 12 -24.53 -9.59 25.72
C ARG A 12 -24.74 -10.09 27.15
N SER A 13 -23.67 -10.06 27.97
CA SER A 13 -23.73 -10.54 29.35
C SER A 13 -24.69 -9.71 30.23
N GLU A 14 -24.60 -8.38 30.13
CA GLU A 14 -25.47 -7.48 30.89
C GLU A 14 -26.92 -7.61 30.42
N ALA A 15 -27.18 -7.75 29.13
CA ALA A 15 -28.50 -8.01 28.60
C ALA A 15 -29.10 -9.31 29.18
N GLY A 16 -28.29 -10.37 29.35
CA GLY A 16 -28.70 -11.58 30.01
C GLY A 16 -29.07 -11.36 31.49
N GLU A 17 -28.27 -10.61 32.26
CA GLU A 17 -28.57 -10.27 33.64
C GLU A 17 -29.87 -9.46 33.80
N LYS A 18 -30.06 -8.51 32.87
CA LYS A 18 -31.30 -7.73 32.83
C LYS A 18 -32.52 -8.58 32.49
N MET A 19 -32.35 -9.49 31.54
CA MET A 19 -33.41 -10.44 31.15
C MET A 19 -33.79 -11.35 32.30
N ASP A 20 -32.83 -11.83 33.08
CA ASP A 20 -33.11 -12.64 34.28
C ASP A 20 -33.99 -11.86 35.28
N THR A 21 -33.67 -10.59 35.49
CA THR A 21 -34.44 -9.69 36.34
C THR A 21 -35.86 -9.46 35.79
N LEU A 22 -35.98 -9.25 34.46
CA LEU A 22 -37.31 -9.02 33.84
C LEU A 22 -38.18 -10.28 33.91
N LEU A 23 -37.61 -11.48 33.69
CA LEU A 23 -38.32 -12.75 33.79
C LEU A 23 -38.82 -13.04 35.20
N ALA A 24 -38.07 -12.59 36.25
CA ALA A 24 -38.51 -12.71 37.61
C ALA A 24 -39.65 -11.72 37.99
N ARG A 25 -39.66 -10.55 37.34
CA ARG A 25 -40.66 -9.48 37.56
C ARG A 25 -41.95 -9.70 36.81
N PHE A 26 -41.87 -10.22 35.58
CA PHE A 26 -43.00 -10.34 34.67
C PHE A 26 -43.25 -11.81 34.31
N PRO A 27 -44.42 -12.36 34.72
CA PRO A 27 -44.77 -13.73 34.40
C PRO A 27 -45.03 -13.96 32.90
N GLU A 28 -45.40 -12.91 32.18
CA GLU A 28 -45.70 -12.95 30.74
C GLU A 28 -44.93 -11.84 30.03
N ILE A 29 -44.16 -12.20 29.00
CA ILE A 29 -43.45 -11.30 28.10
C ILE A 29 -43.69 -11.75 26.68
N ASP A 30 -44.33 -10.91 25.85
CA ASP A 30 -44.64 -11.27 24.46
C ASP A 30 -43.49 -11.00 23.52
N VAL A 31 -42.75 -9.89 23.74
CA VAL A 31 -41.70 -9.42 22.85
C VAL A 31 -40.52 -8.84 23.63
N VAL A 32 -39.33 -9.22 23.29
CA VAL A 32 -38.07 -8.66 23.72
C VAL A 32 -37.42 -7.97 22.54
N TYR A 33 -37.29 -6.66 22.58
CA TYR A 33 -36.56 -5.88 21.59
C TYR A 33 -35.23 -5.40 22.17
N ALA A 34 -34.14 -5.64 21.49
CA ALA A 34 -32.82 -5.16 21.88
C ALA A 34 -32.22 -4.21 20.84
N GLN A 35 -31.47 -3.23 21.31
CA GLN A 35 -30.83 -2.20 20.48
C GLN A 35 -29.68 -2.74 19.60
N ASN A 36 -29.21 -3.96 19.87
CA ASN A 36 -28.33 -4.71 19.00
C ASN A 36 -28.58 -6.23 19.10
N ASP A 37 -28.12 -7.00 18.11
CA ASP A 37 -28.28 -8.45 18.05
C ASP A 37 -27.59 -9.18 19.19
N ARG A 38 -26.45 -8.67 19.68
CA ARG A 38 -25.72 -9.28 20.81
C ARG A 38 -26.55 -9.24 22.11
N MET A 39 -27.22 -8.13 22.37
CA MET A 39 -28.10 -8.02 23.54
C MET A 39 -29.33 -8.90 23.37
N ALA A 40 -29.92 -8.96 22.16
CA ALA A 40 -31.04 -9.85 21.91
C ALA A 40 -30.66 -11.31 22.14
N ALA A 41 -29.49 -11.75 21.66
CA ALA A 41 -29.00 -13.10 21.94
C ALA A 41 -28.72 -13.36 23.43
N GLY A 42 -28.20 -12.37 24.17
CA GLY A 42 -27.99 -12.50 25.60
C GLY A 42 -29.30 -12.68 26.37
N ALA A 43 -30.33 -11.95 25.96
CA ALA A 43 -31.67 -12.10 26.53
C ALA A 43 -32.27 -13.48 26.15
N TYR A 44 -32.13 -13.92 24.90
CA TYR A 44 -32.56 -15.25 24.43
C TYR A 44 -31.89 -16.38 25.25
N ASP A 45 -30.55 -16.33 25.42
CA ASP A 45 -29.81 -17.37 26.17
C ASP A 45 -30.35 -17.57 27.61
N VAL A 46 -30.77 -16.49 28.25
CA VAL A 46 -31.34 -16.55 29.61
C VAL A 46 -32.77 -17.10 29.60
N ALA A 47 -33.59 -16.65 28.67
CA ALA A 47 -34.94 -17.13 28.50
C ALA A 47 -34.97 -18.65 28.14
N GLU A 48 -34.06 -19.06 27.27
CA GLU A 48 -33.89 -20.48 26.87
C GLU A 48 -33.51 -21.35 28.10
N ARG A 49 -32.50 -20.91 28.89
CA ARG A 49 -32.08 -21.62 30.11
C ARG A 49 -33.23 -21.77 31.14
N GLN A 50 -34.14 -20.81 31.19
CA GLN A 50 -35.34 -20.87 32.03
C GLN A 50 -36.52 -21.60 31.39
N GLY A 51 -36.37 -22.10 30.16
CA GLY A 51 -37.42 -22.82 29.41
C GLY A 51 -38.56 -21.92 28.95
N ARG A 52 -38.30 -20.59 28.83
CA ARG A 52 -39.30 -19.59 28.49
C ARG A 52 -39.11 -18.91 27.15
N ALA A 53 -38.08 -19.30 26.40
CA ALA A 53 -37.76 -18.64 25.11
C ALA A 53 -38.89 -18.73 24.09
N GLU A 54 -39.61 -19.87 24.06
CA GLU A 54 -40.71 -20.08 23.12
C GLU A 54 -41.99 -19.28 23.46
N GLU A 55 -42.08 -18.70 24.64
CA GLU A 55 -43.22 -17.88 25.05
C GLU A 55 -43.20 -16.48 24.44
N MET A 56 -42.05 -16.04 23.89
CA MET A 56 -41.83 -14.66 23.46
C MET A 56 -41.12 -14.56 22.13
N ARG A 57 -41.13 -13.37 21.51
CA ARG A 57 -40.41 -13.03 20.28
C ARG A 57 -39.21 -12.18 20.59
N PHE A 58 -38.06 -12.52 19.97
CA PHE A 58 -36.82 -11.80 20.14
C PHE A 58 -36.47 -11.03 18.88
N ILE A 59 -36.30 -9.73 19.01
CA ILE A 59 -36.00 -8.83 17.89
C ILE A 59 -34.71 -8.06 18.22
N GLY A 60 -33.77 -8.11 17.27
CA GLY A 60 -32.50 -7.41 17.34
C GLY A 60 -32.39 -6.23 16.40
N THR A 61 -31.21 -5.65 16.36
CA THR A 61 -30.80 -4.59 15.41
C THR A 61 -29.34 -4.82 15.07
N ASP A 62 -28.92 -4.49 13.88
CA ASP A 62 -27.64 -4.51 13.19
C ASP A 62 -27.69 -5.43 11.97
N ALA A 63 -28.29 -6.60 12.06
CA ALA A 63 -28.33 -7.62 11.01
C ALA A 63 -26.92 -7.93 10.43
N LEU A 64 -25.92 -8.00 11.33
CA LEU A 64 -24.56 -8.30 10.91
C LEU A 64 -24.46 -9.72 10.36
N PRO A 65 -23.71 -9.92 9.25
CA PRO A 65 -23.41 -11.23 8.73
C PRO A 65 -22.28 -11.91 9.52
N GLY A 66 -22.22 -13.23 9.43
CA GLY A 66 -21.16 -14.05 10.01
C GLY A 66 -21.62 -14.91 11.17
N GLU A 67 -20.71 -15.77 11.65
CA GLU A 67 -20.97 -16.73 12.72
C GLU A 67 -21.24 -16.03 14.04
N GLY A 68 -22.36 -16.38 14.69
CA GLY A 68 -22.79 -15.79 15.97
C GLY A 68 -23.42 -14.40 15.86
N TYR A 69 -23.64 -13.86 14.65
CA TYR A 69 -24.25 -12.55 14.44
C TYR A 69 -25.73 -12.64 14.03
N GLY A 70 -26.41 -11.50 13.97
CA GLY A 70 -27.86 -11.39 13.88
C GLY A 70 -28.49 -12.17 12.73
N VAL A 71 -27.89 -12.19 11.52
CA VAL A 71 -28.45 -12.96 10.40
C VAL A 71 -28.43 -14.46 10.70
N GLU A 72 -27.32 -14.98 11.28
CA GLU A 72 -27.24 -16.39 11.66
C GLU A 72 -28.17 -16.71 12.83
N GLN A 73 -28.33 -15.81 13.80
CA GLN A 73 -29.25 -15.97 14.91
C GLN A 73 -30.71 -16.09 14.46
N VAL A 74 -31.09 -15.36 13.41
CA VAL A 74 -32.40 -15.53 12.78
C VAL A 74 -32.51 -16.89 12.08
N LEU A 75 -31.49 -17.34 11.37
CA LEU A 75 -31.47 -18.65 10.73
C LEU A 75 -31.55 -19.81 11.72
N ASN A 76 -30.93 -19.64 12.88
CA ASN A 76 -30.93 -20.65 13.93
C ASN A 76 -32.18 -20.57 14.85
N GLY A 77 -33.09 -19.61 14.61
CA GLY A 77 -34.32 -19.44 15.37
C GLY A 77 -34.12 -18.81 16.76
N GLN A 78 -32.94 -18.25 17.06
CA GLN A 78 -32.68 -17.49 18.28
C GLN A 78 -33.35 -16.10 18.26
N LEU A 79 -33.40 -15.48 17.06
CA LEU A 79 -34.12 -14.24 16.82
C LEU A 79 -35.22 -14.46 15.82
N ASP A 80 -36.38 -13.86 16.05
CA ASP A 80 -37.46 -13.83 15.07
C ASP A 80 -37.16 -12.86 13.93
N ALA A 81 -36.50 -11.75 14.25
CA ALA A 81 -36.10 -10.76 13.27
C ALA A 81 -34.95 -9.88 13.77
N THR A 82 -34.23 -9.28 12.84
CA THR A 82 -33.30 -8.18 13.12
C THR A 82 -33.46 -7.09 12.08
N PHE A 83 -33.16 -5.84 12.43
CA PHE A 83 -33.20 -4.70 11.53
C PHE A 83 -31.80 -4.38 11.03
N ILE A 84 -31.66 -4.16 9.72
CA ILE A 84 -30.41 -3.65 9.16
C ILE A 84 -30.15 -2.25 9.69
N TYR A 85 -28.98 -2.00 10.26
CA TYR A 85 -28.57 -0.66 10.68
C TYR A 85 -27.65 -0.03 9.61
N PRO A 86 -28.18 0.85 8.75
CA PRO A 86 -27.37 1.50 7.72
C PRO A 86 -26.46 2.54 8.38
N THR A 87 -25.14 2.38 8.23
CA THR A 87 -24.16 3.33 8.81
C THR A 87 -24.13 4.68 8.10
N GLY A 88 -24.53 4.73 6.82
CA GLY A 88 -24.59 5.96 6.02
C GLY A 88 -23.26 6.68 5.83
N GLY A 89 -22.12 6.00 6.00
CA GLY A 89 -20.80 6.60 5.93
C GLY A 89 -20.52 7.33 4.61
N ASP A 90 -20.99 6.80 3.50
CA ASP A 90 -20.91 7.43 2.17
C ASP A 90 -21.66 8.76 2.13
N ARG A 91 -22.85 8.83 2.74
CA ARG A 91 -23.68 10.04 2.84
C ARG A 91 -23.04 11.09 3.73
N VAL A 92 -22.46 10.66 4.85
CA VAL A 92 -21.75 11.57 5.78
C VAL A 92 -20.53 12.19 5.09
N ILE A 93 -19.73 11.40 4.36
CA ILE A 93 -18.59 11.93 3.61
C ILE A 93 -19.03 12.89 2.50
N GLN A 94 -20.06 12.52 1.75
CA GLN A 94 -20.59 13.39 0.70
C GLN A 94 -21.09 14.73 1.29
N MET A 95 -21.85 14.69 2.37
CA MET A 95 -22.33 15.89 3.06
C MET A 95 -21.18 16.75 3.58
N ALA A 96 -20.14 16.15 4.16
CA ALA A 96 -18.95 16.87 4.62
C ALA A 96 -18.26 17.59 3.43
N MET A 97 -18.13 16.92 2.29
CA MET A 97 -17.57 17.52 1.08
C MET A 97 -18.42 18.67 0.54
N ASP A 98 -19.74 18.57 0.59
CA ASP A 98 -20.66 19.62 0.14
C ASP A 98 -20.56 20.85 1.06
N ILE A 99 -20.48 20.65 2.38
CA ILE A 99 -20.25 21.72 3.36
C ILE A 99 -18.91 22.43 3.10
N LEU A 100 -17.82 21.68 2.94
CA LEU A 100 -16.50 22.24 2.69
C LEU A 100 -16.45 23.03 1.37
N ASN A 101 -17.15 22.58 0.35
CA ASN A 101 -17.24 23.23 -0.95
C ASN A 101 -18.33 24.31 -1.03
N LYS A 102 -18.99 24.63 0.11
CA LYS A 102 -20.09 25.62 0.19
C LYS A 102 -21.25 25.31 -0.78
N ARG A 103 -21.53 24.03 -0.98
CA ARG A 103 -22.70 23.55 -1.75
C ARG A 103 -23.90 23.41 -0.84
N ASP A 104 -25.10 23.43 -1.43
CA ASP A 104 -26.31 23.11 -0.70
C ASP A 104 -26.32 21.64 -0.26
N PHE A 105 -26.72 21.39 0.97
CA PHE A 105 -26.82 20.06 1.54
C PHE A 105 -28.11 19.92 2.35
N PRO A 106 -28.73 18.72 2.40
CA PRO A 106 -29.90 18.47 3.22
C PRO A 106 -29.51 18.50 4.70
N ARG A 107 -30.29 19.19 5.53
CA ARG A 107 -30.07 19.23 6.99
C ARG A 107 -30.44 17.93 7.67
N GLU A 108 -31.27 17.13 7.03
CA GLU A 108 -31.75 15.84 7.51
C GLU A 108 -31.65 14.83 6.37
N THR A 109 -31.11 13.66 6.67
CA THR A 109 -31.00 12.55 5.72
C THR A 109 -31.58 11.31 6.38
N ILE A 110 -32.70 10.82 5.84
CA ILE A 110 -33.32 9.59 6.29
C ILE A 110 -32.70 8.42 5.56
N LEU A 111 -32.13 7.48 6.31
CA LEU A 111 -31.58 6.25 5.79
C LEU A 111 -32.68 5.17 5.78
N SER A 112 -32.76 4.41 4.70
CA SER A 112 -33.66 3.27 4.59
C SER A 112 -33.13 2.10 5.37
N THR A 113 -33.99 1.43 6.14
CA THR A 113 -33.69 0.16 6.79
C THR A 113 -34.56 -0.95 6.23
N SER A 114 -34.21 -2.20 6.49
CA SER A 114 -35.00 -3.39 6.13
C SER A 114 -34.97 -4.39 7.26
N VAL A 115 -35.99 -5.24 7.32
CA VAL A 115 -36.09 -6.35 8.27
C VAL A 115 -35.44 -7.59 7.67
N VAL A 116 -34.67 -8.30 8.47
CA VAL A 116 -34.21 -9.65 8.19
C VAL A 116 -34.94 -10.60 9.11
N ASP A 117 -35.70 -11.52 8.54
CA ASP A 117 -36.48 -12.56 9.21
C ASP A 117 -36.24 -13.92 8.57
N ALA A 118 -36.92 -14.95 9.02
CA ALA A 118 -36.79 -16.32 8.51
C ALA A 118 -37.06 -16.44 6.99
N THR A 119 -37.78 -15.49 6.36
CA THR A 119 -38.11 -15.53 4.93
C THR A 119 -36.99 -15.05 4.04
N ASN A 120 -36.10 -14.19 4.53
CA ASN A 120 -35.05 -13.55 3.76
C ASN A 120 -33.62 -13.73 4.32
N ALA A 121 -33.47 -14.22 5.55
CA ALA A 121 -32.16 -14.35 6.22
C ALA A 121 -31.16 -15.20 5.42
N GLN A 122 -31.62 -16.30 4.77
CA GLN A 122 -30.76 -17.14 3.95
C GLN A 122 -30.21 -16.41 2.72
N ILE A 123 -31.06 -15.62 2.06
CA ILE A 123 -30.65 -14.80 0.91
C ILE A 123 -29.64 -13.74 1.37
N MET A 124 -29.92 -13.11 2.50
CA MET A 124 -29.02 -12.10 3.10
C MET A 124 -27.65 -12.69 3.44
N GLN A 125 -27.61 -13.87 4.06
CA GLN A 125 -26.36 -14.57 4.37
C GLN A 125 -25.55 -14.88 3.10
N MET A 126 -26.20 -15.38 2.05
CA MET A 126 -25.54 -15.65 0.77
C MET A 126 -24.97 -14.39 0.13
N GLN A 127 -25.71 -13.31 0.13
CA GLN A 127 -25.25 -12.04 -0.44
C GLN A 127 -24.07 -11.46 0.32
N THR A 128 -24.14 -11.44 1.65
CA THR A 128 -23.08 -10.88 2.48
C THR A 128 -21.81 -11.73 2.46
N SER A 129 -21.92 -13.07 2.42
CA SER A 129 -20.76 -13.94 2.27
C SER A 129 -20.09 -13.77 0.89
N HIS A 130 -20.89 -13.53 -0.16
CA HIS A 130 -20.35 -13.22 -1.49
C HIS A 130 -19.62 -11.88 -1.51
N ILE A 131 -20.17 -10.84 -0.88
CA ILE A 131 -19.50 -9.53 -0.72
C ILE A 131 -18.18 -9.70 0.02
N ALA A 132 -18.14 -10.42 1.15
CA ALA A 132 -16.91 -10.66 1.91
C ALA A 132 -15.82 -11.36 1.04
N THR A 133 -16.22 -12.33 0.20
CA THR A 133 -15.31 -13.00 -0.74
C THR A 133 -14.78 -12.04 -1.81
N LEU A 134 -15.61 -11.12 -2.28
CA LEU A 134 -15.17 -10.10 -3.25
C LEU A 134 -14.20 -9.10 -2.62
N ASP A 135 -14.45 -8.67 -1.39
CA ASP A 135 -13.56 -7.77 -0.66
C ASP A 135 -12.17 -8.40 -0.42
N GLU A 136 -12.12 -9.66 -0.03
CA GLU A 136 -10.86 -10.41 0.09
C GLU A 136 -10.09 -10.48 -1.24
N LYS A 137 -10.82 -10.71 -2.35
CA LYS A 137 -10.20 -10.68 -3.68
C LYS A 137 -9.67 -9.30 -4.05
N ILE A 138 -10.42 -8.24 -3.75
CA ILE A 138 -10.00 -6.86 -4.00
C ILE A 138 -8.72 -6.54 -3.21
N GLU A 139 -8.66 -6.88 -1.92
CA GLU A 139 -7.47 -6.69 -1.10
C GLU A 139 -6.26 -7.46 -1.65
N THR A 140 -6.48 -8.73 -2.04
CA THR A 140 -5.42 -9.55 -2.65
C THR A 140 -4.93 -8.95 -3.96
N MET A 141 -5.83 -8.46 -4.82
CA MET A 141 -5.47 -7.80 -6.08
C MET A 141 -4.73 -6.49 -5.85
N ASN A 142 -5.16 -5.68 -4.89
CA ASN A 142 -4.49 -4.43 -4.51
C ASN A 142 -3.08 -4.69 -3.99
N GLY A 143 -2.90 -5.72 -3.16
CA GLY A 143 -1.59 -6.16 -2.69
C GLY A 143 -0.66 -6.59 -3.83
N LYS A 144 -1.16 -7.38 -4.79
CA LYS A 144 -0.39 -7.78 -5.98
C LYS A 144 -0.05 -6.58 -6.87
N MET A 145 -0.99 -5.64 -7.05
CA MET A 145 -0.77 -4.41 -7.82
C MET A 145 0.33 -3.55 -7.20
N SER A 146 0.29 -3.35 -5.88
CA SER A 146 1.34 -2.61 -5.15
C SER A 146 2.71 -3.27 -5.35
N GLN A 147 2.82 -4.59 -5.17
CA GLN A 147 4.06 -5.33 -5.40
C GLN A 147 4.56 -5.22 -6.85
N PHE A 148 3.65 -5.22 -7.82
CA PHE A 148 4.01 -5.04 -9.22
C PHE A 148 4.57 -3.65 -9.50
N LEU A 149 3.94 -2.60 -8.95
CA LEU A 149 4.42 -1.22 -9.08
C LEU A 149 5.80 -1.02 -8.45
N ASP A 150 6.02 -1.60 -7.26
CA ASP A 150 7.31 -1.53 -6.58
C ASP A 150 8.43 -2.24 -7.37
N ARG A 151 8.13 -3.42 -7.93
CA ARG A 151 9.07 -4.13 -8.81
C ARG A 151 9.36 -3.34 -10.08
N TYR A 152 8.36 -2.75 -10.69
CA TYR A 152 8.50 -1.93 -11.88
C TYR A 152 9.37 -0.70 -11.62
N ALA A 153 9.13 0.02 -10.53
CA ALA A 153 9.95 1.15 -10.10
C ALA A 153 11.41 0.74 -9.86
N THR A 154 11.65 -0.39 -9.17
CA THR A 154 12.99 -0.93 -8.94
C THR A 154 13.70 -1.30 -10.24
N GLN A 155 13.00 -1.93 -11.19
CA GLN A 155 13.56 -2.26 -12.50
C GLN A 155 13.96 -1.01 -13.29
N GLN A 156 13.16 0.05 -13.25
CA GLN A 156 13.51 1.33 -13.89
C GLN A 156 14.79 1.94 -13.31
N VAL A 157 14.92 1.95 -11.96
CA VAL A 157 16.13 2.46 -11.29
C VAL A 157 17.37 1.67 -11.71
N ILE A 158 17.28 0.34 -11.76
CA ILE A 158 18.39 -0.53 -12.21
C ILE A 158 18.73 -0.25 -13.68
N LEU A 159 17.73 -0.11 -14.54
CA LEU A 159 17.93 0.17 -15.96
C LEU A 159 18.66 1.50 -16.19
N TYR A 160 18.17 2.58 -15.56
CA TYR A 160 18.79 3.90 -15.70
C TYR A 160 20.18 3.95 -15.05
N GLY A 161 20.36 3.27 -13.90
CA GLY A 161 21.66 3.13 -13.27
C GLY A 161 22.67 2.40 -14.13
N SER A 162 22.28 1.29 -14.76
CA SER A 162 23.16 0.53 -15.67
C SER A 162 23.53 1.31 -16.94
N LEU A 163 22.58 2.07 -17.49
CA LEU A 163 22.83 2.95 -18.64
C LEU A 163 23.84 4.05 -18.31
N LEU A 164 23.71 4.66 -17.12
CA LEU A 164 24.64 5.68 -16.65
C LEU A 164 26.05 5.12 -16.47
N VAL A 165 26.20 3.94 -15.86
CA VAL A 165 27.49 3.26 -15.73
C VAL A 165 28.10 2.95 -17.09
N LEU A 166 27.31 2.48 -18.06
CA LEU A 166 27.76 2.22 -19.41
C LEU A 166 28.32 3.48 -20.09
N LEU A 167 27.60 4.60 -19.96
CA LEU A 167 28.03 5.90 -20.51
C LEU A 167 29.36 6.37 -19.88
N LEU A 168 29.53 6.19 -18.56
CA LEU A 168 30.77 6.51 -17.88
C LEU A 168 31.94 5.65 -18.36
N VAL A 169 31.73 4.35 -18.57
CA VAL A 169 32.75 3.43 -19.10
C VAL A 169 33.15 3.84 -20.53
N ILE A 170 32.18 4.15 -21.39
CA ILE A 170 32.46 4.65 -22.77
C ILE A 170 33.25 5.96 -22.70
N GLY A 171 32.85 6.91 -21.85
CA GLY A 171 33.57 8.16 -21.66
C GLY A 171 35.02 7.96 -21.23
N LEU A 172 35.26 7.05 -20.29
CA LEU A 172 36.59 6.69 -19.83
C LEU A 172 37.44 6.06 -20.94
N LEU A 173 36.89 5.14 -21.74
CA LEU A 173 37.57 4.54 -22.88
C LEU A 173 37.95 5.58 -23.91
N VAL A 174 37.06 6.52 -24.22
CA VAL A 174 37.35 7.64 -25.13
C VAL A 174 38.48 8.52 -24.59
N ALA A 175 38.44 8.85 -23.31
CA ALA A 175 39.47 9.65 -22.65
C ALA A 175 40.87 8.96 -22.70
N VAL A 176 40.88 7.66 -22.38
CA VAL A 176 42.12 6.85 -22.48
C VAL A 176 42.62 6.81 -23.93
N TYR A 177 41.74 6.58 -24.91
CA TYR A 177 42.12 6.58 -26.33
C TYR A 177 42.71 7.92 -26.77
N LEU A 178 42.08 9.04 -26.41
CA LEU A 178 42.58 10.37 -26.73
C LEU A 178 43.94 10.66 -26.06
N SER A 179 44.10 10.24 -24.81
CA SER A 179 45.38 10.37 -24.08
C SER A 179 46.48 9.57 -24.72
N LEU A 180 46.23 8.32 -25.09
CA LEU A 180 47.21 7.49 -25.81
C LEU A 180 47.58 8.07 -27.20
N ARG A 181 46.56 8.58 -27.91
CA ARG A 181 46.79 9.24 -29.22
C ARG A 181 47.71 10.46 -29.10
N THR A 182 47.46 11.30 -28.06
CA THR A 182 48.25 12.50 -27.75
C THR A 182 49.69 12.10 -27.38
N LYS A 183 49.84 11.11 -26.49
CA LYS A 183 51.15 10.59 -26.08
C LYS A 183 51.94 10.04 -27.24
N ASN A 184 51.33 9.28 -28.15
CA ASN A 184 51.96 8.75 -29.32
C ASN A 184 52.40 9.86 -30.31
N ARG A 185 51.60 10.92 -30.47
CA ARG A 185 51.96 12.10 -31.27
C ARG A 185 53.16 12.84 -30.69
N LEU A 186 53.14 13.07 -29.37
CA LEU A 186 54.25 13.72 -28.65
C LEU A 186 55.54 12.92 -28.74
N ASN A 187 55.47 11.59 -28.55
CA ASN A 187 56.63 10.70 -28.69
C ASN A 187 57.25 10.73 -30.09
N ARG A 188 56.39 10.79 -31.14
CA ARG A 188 56.89 10.91 -32.51
C ARG A 188 57.60 12.23 -32.75
N GLU A 189 57.08 13.31 -32.19
CA GLU A 189 57.65 14.64 -32.32
C GLU A 189 58.98 14.74 -31.55
N LEU A 190 59.03 14.18 -30.33
CA LEU A 190 60.28 14.07 -29.57
C LEU A 190 61.36 13.24 -30.24
N SER A 191 60.97 12.15 -30.92
CA SER A 191 61.92 11.34 -31.69
C SER A 191 62.49 12.11 -32.90
N ARG A 192 61.64 12.86 -33.61
CA ARG A 192 62.09 13.73 -34.69
C ARG A 192 63.04 14.87 -34.21
N GLN A 193 62.78 15.43 -33.06
CA GLN A 193 63.65 16.46 -32.50
C GLN A 193 65.02 15.87 -32.07
N LYS A 194 65.02 14.67 -31.49
CA LYS A 194 66.26 13.96 -31.16
C LYS A 194 67.11 13.68 -32.41
N GLU A 195 66.46 13.23 -33.46
CA GLU A 195 67.14 12.93 -34.73
C GLU A 195 67.80 14.19 -35.34
N LYS A 196 67.05 15.31 -35.38
CA LYS A 196 67.58 16.61 -35.81
C LYS A 196 68.74 17.10 -34.96
N LEU A 197 68.68 16.90 -33.65
CA LEU A 197 69.74 17.29 -32.73
C LEU A 197 71.00 16.42 -32.96
N GLU A 198 70.84 15.15 -33.20
CA GLU A 198 71.94 14.23 -33.55
C GLU A 198 72.62 14.62 -34.87
N GLU A 199 71.84 14.96 -35.90
CA GLU A 199 72.36 15.46 -37.19
C GLU A 199 73.14 16.78 -36.99
N GLN A 200 72.63 17.73 -36.22
CA GLN A 200 73.32 18.98 -35.91
C GLN A 200 74.61 18.75 -35.14
N LYS A 201 74.64 17.82 -34.22
CA LYS A 201 75.81 17.44 -33.44
C LYS A 201 76.89 16.80 -34.33
N GLN A 202 76.48 15.96 -35.28
CA GLN A 202 77.43 15.39 -36.24
C GLN A 202 78.02 16.45 -37.21
N GLN A 203 77.18 17.37 -37.70
CA GLN A 203 77.67 18.51 -38.52
C GLN A 203 78.69 19.36 -37.77
N LEU A 204 78.35 19.68 -36.50
CA LEU A 204 79.24 20.49 -35.63
C LEU A 204 80.59 19.75 -35.37
N THR A 205 80.53 18.43 -35.20
CA THR A 205 81.76 17.63 -35.06
C THR A 205 82.65 17.60 -36.31
N GLN A 206 82.00 17.45 -37.49
CA GLN A 206 82.73 17.55 -38.78
C GLN A 206 83.36 18.93 -38.99
N GLN A 207 82.65 20.01 -38.72
CA GLN A 207 83.18 21.38 -38.76
C GLN A 207 84.34 21.58 -37.82
N LYS A 208 84.28 21.03 -36.59
CA LYS A 208 85.37 21.08 -35.66
C LYS A 208 86.56 20.35 -36.10
N GLU A 209 86.46 19.16 -36.71
CA GLU A 209 87.54 18.40 -37.28
C GLU A 209 88.20 19.10 -38.50
N LEU A 210 87.42 19.70 -39.39
CA LEU A 210 87.91 20.51 -40.52
C LEU A 210 88.66 21.72 -39.98
N LEU A 211 88.20 22.41 -38.99
CA LEU A 211 88.89 23.57 -38.34
C LEU A 211 90.24 23.16 -37.74
N ILE A 212 90.29 21.98 -37.07
CA ILE A 212 91.55 21.42 -36.50
C ILE A 212 92.48 21.09 -37.59
N GLN A 213 92.05 20.49 -38.71
CA GLN A 213 92.89 20.25 -39.87
C GLN A 213 93.46 21.53 -40.52
N GLN A 214 92.63 22.60 -40.68
CA GLN A 214 93.08 23.87 -41.18
C GLN A 214 94.12 24.52 -40.25
N LEU A 215 93.88 24.45 -38.91
CA LEU A 215 94.88 24.99 -37.90
C LEU A 215 96.16 24.22 -37.94
N SER A 216 96.12 22.89 -38.13
CA SER A 216 97.38 22.11 -38.23
C SER A 216 98.21 22.39 -39.50
N LEU A 217 97.54 22.73 -40.64
CA LEU A 217 98.21 23.12 -41.87
C LEU A 217 98.86 24.52 -41.72
N ILE A 218 98.25 25.44 -40.99
CA ILE A 218 98.82 26.79 -40.73
C ILE A 218 100.04 26.66 -39.84
N HIS A 219 100.10 25.74 -38.90
CA HIS A 219 101.23 25.56 -37.97
C HIS A 219 102.50 24.92 -38.61
N ILE A 220 102.36 24.25 -39.79
CA ILE A 220 103.39 23.64 -40.54
C ILE A 220 104.01 24.62 -41.55
N SER A 221 103.50 25.79 -41.77
CA SER A 221 103.95 26.79 -42.72
C SER A 221 104.64 28.02 -42.16
N GLU A 222 105.07 28.02 -40.85
CA GLU A 222 105.99 29.00 -40.32
C GLU A 222 107.44 28.43 -40.36
N PRO A 223 108.38 29.13 -40.93
CA PRO A 223 109.78 28.67 -41.03
C PRO A 223 110.56 28.80 -39.70
#